data_7301e8412f00c61c535578b67f594d4f
#
_entry.id   7301e8412f00c61c535578b67f594d4f
#
_cell.length_a   1.000
_cell.length_b   1.000
_cell.length_c   1.000
_cell.angle_alpha   90.00
_cell.angle_beta   90.00
_cell.angle_gamma   90.00
#
_symmetry.space_group_name_H-M   'P 1'
#
loop_
_entity.id
_entity.type
_entity.pdbx_description
1 polymer ?
#
loop_
_entity_poly.entity_id
_entity_poly.type
_entity_poly.pdbx_seq_one_letter_code
_entity_poly.pdbx_strand_id
1 'polypeptide(L)'
;AGALVGSAGVTLSVLMSKAMNRPLMSVLAGGFGGSNASAGDGEGPEGTMKETSADDLAVQLVYADKVIFVPGFGLAQAQAQRELADLGELLKEHGVEVEYAIHPVAGRMPGHMNVLLAEANVPYDELVDLDDINPQFPAANVSLVVGANDVTHPAARRPGTPVSGMPILDVDKSQNVVVMKRGRGKGYAGIENELYYEDNTQMLFGDA
;
A
#
# COMPACT_ATOMS: atom_id res chain seq x y z
N ALA A 1 6.66 -21.60 -27.80
CA ALA A 1 6.50 -20.28 -27.15
C ALA A 1 5.12 -20.16 -26.51
N GLY A 2 3.99 -20.35 -27.23
CA GLY A 2 2.63 -20.14 -26.74
C GLY A 2 2.24 -20.97 -25.50
N ALA A 3 2.65 -22.23 -25.41
CA ALA A 3 2.37 -23.09 -24.26
C ALA A 3 3.07 -22.58 -22.97
N LEU A 4 4.30 -22.10 -23.07
CA LEU A 4 5.06 -21.54 -21.94
C LEU A 4 4.43 -20.23 -21.45
N VAL A 5 4.09 -19.34 -22.38
CA VAL A 5 3.43 -18.07 -22.04
C VAL A 5 2.05 -18.31 -21.43
N GLY A 6 1.27 -19.25 -21.97
CA GLY A 6 -0.05 -19.61 -21.44
C GLY A 6 0.03 -20.22 -20.03
N SER A 7 0.98 -21.12 -19.79
CA SER A 7 1.15 -21.72 -18.45
C SER A 7 1.61 -20.68 -17.41
N ALA A 8 2.55 -19.81 -17.77
CA ALA A 8 2.97 -18.71 -16.91
C ALA A 8 1.81 -17.75 -16.59
N GLY A 9 1.01 -17.38 -17.59
CA GLY A 9 -0.17 -16.53 -17.40
C GLY A 9 -1.21 -17.13 -16.47
N VAL A 10 -1.51 -18.43 -16.59
CA VAL A 10 -2.44 -19.13 -15.69
C VAL A 10 -1.88 -19.14 -14.26
N THR A 11 -0.61 -19.46 -14.07
CA THR A 11 0.02 -19.49 -12.75
C THR A 11 -0.03 -18.11 -12.08
N LEU A 12 0.32 -17.05 -12.80
CA LEU A 12 0.26 -15.69 -12.28
C LEU A 12 -1.19 -15.28 -11.93
N SER A 13 -2.16 -15.60 -12.78
CA SER A 13 -3.57 -15.29 -12.52
C SER A 13 -4.10 -15.98 -11.26
N VAL A 14 -3.71 -17.24 -11.05
CA VAL A 14 -4.09 -18.00 -9.84
C VAL A 14 -3.43 -17.39 -8.59
N LEU A 15 -2.14 -17.05 -8.66
CA LEU A 15 -1.42 -16.43 -7.54
C LEU A 15 -2.02 -15.08 -7.17
N MET A 16 -2.33 -14.23 -8.16
CA MET A 16 -2.95 -12.93 -7.90
C MET A 16 -4.38 -13.06 -7.35
N SER A 17 -5.19 -13.98 -7.89
CA SER A 17 -6.52 -14.26 -7.36
C SER A 17 -6.47 -14.70 -5.90
N LYS A 18 -5.50 -15.55 -5.56
CA LYS A 18 -5.29 -16.02 -4.18
C LYS A 18 -4.84 -14.87 -3.26
N ALA A 19 -3.90 -14.04 -3.71
CA ALA A 19 -3.42 -12.88 -2.95
C ALA A 19 -4.51 -11.82 -2.72
N MET A 20 -5.47 -11.70 -3.65
CA MET A 20 -6.65 -10.83 -3.51
C MET A 20 -7.81 -11.49 -2.77
N ASN A 21 -7.65 -12.73 -2.32
CA ASN A 21 -8.74 -13.56 -1.74
C ASN A 21 -10.01 -13.62 -2.62
N ARG A 22 -9.82 -13.65 -3.94
CA ARG A 22 -10.92 -13.77 -4.90
C ARG A 22 -10.75 -15.03 -5.77
N PRO A 23 -11.76 -15.90 -5.85
CA PRO A 23 -11.68 -17.08 -6.74
C PRO A 23 -11.52 -16.63 -8.20
N LEU A 24 -10.64 -17.31 -8.95
CA LEU A 24 -10.36 -16.96 -10.36
C LEU A 24 -11.63 -16.93 -11.20
N MET A 25 -12.58 -17.83 -10.94
CA MET A 25 -13.87 -17.87 -11.64
C MET A 25 -14.71 -16.61 -11.42
N SER A 26 -14.66 -15.99 -10.25
CA SER A 26 -15.40 -14.74 -10.01
C SER A 26 -14.77 -13.56 -10.76
N VAL A 27 -13.46 -13.59 -10.97
CA VAL A 27 -12.75 -12.56 -11.78
C VAL A 27 -13.12 -12.71 -13.26
N LEU A 28 -13.17 -13.95 -13.77
CA LEU A 28 -13.56 -14.24 -15.14
C LEU A 28 -15.05 -13.95 -15.40
N ALA A 29 -15.94 -14.32 -14.48
CA ALA A 29 -17.37 -14.07 -14.60
C ALA A 29 -17.72 -12.59 -14.43
N GLY A 30 -17.00 -11.86 -13.56
CA GLY A 30 -17.19 -10.42 -13.35
C GLY A 30 -16.79 -9.57 -14.54
N GLY A 31 -15.95 -10.07 -15.45
CA GLY A 31 -15.57 -9.40 -16.70
C GLY A 31 -16.66 -9.37 -17.78
N PHE A 32 -17.72 -10.18 -17.64
CA PHE A 32 -18.83 -10.27 -18.58
C PHE A 32 -20.15 -9.65 -18.06
N GLY A 33 -20.08 -8.48 -17.43
CA GLY A 33 -21.29 -7.67 -17.20
C GLY A 33 -22.12 -8.06 -15.98
N GLY A 34 -21.49 -8.28 -14.86
CA GLY A 34 -22.13 -8.40 -13.55
C GLY A 34 -21.74 -7.22 -12.64
N SER A 35 -22.03 -6.03 -13.02
CA SER A 35 -22.04 -4.87 -12.14
C SER A 35 -23.26 -4.93 -11.24
N ASN A 36 -23.23 -5.71 -10.17
CA ASN A 36 -24.11 -5.54 -9.02
C ASN A 36 -23.44 -6.12 -7.78
N ALA A 37 -22.18 -5.75 -7.51
CA ALA A 37 -21.89 -5.37 -6.16
C ALA A 37 -22.52 -3.99 -6.03
N SER A 38 -23.69 -3.92 -5.45
CA SER A 38 -24.25 -2.68 -4.94
C SER A 38 -23.10 -2.01 -4.18
N ALA A 39 -22.58 -0.92 -4.71
CA ALA A 39 -22.05 0.08 -3.84
C ALA A 39 -23.19 0.34 -2.86
N GLY A 40 -23.14 -0.29 -1.71
CA GLY A 40 -23.99 0.14 -0.62
C GLY A 40 -23.69 1.61 -0.49
N ASP A 41 -24.73 2.43 -0.54
CA ASP A 41 -24.73 3.76 0.04
C ASP A 41 -24.49 3.59 1.55
N GLY A 42 -23.31 3.08 1.89
CA GLY A 42 -22.75 3.22 3.21
C GLY A 42 -22.27 4.65 3.28
N GLU A 43 -22.80 5.39 4.23
CA GLU A 43 -22.22 6.64 4.67
C GLU A 43 -20.71 6.50 4.64
N GLY A 44 -20.02 7.42 3.94
CA GLY A 44 -18.56 7.42 3.87
C GLY A 44 -17.99 7.45 5.29
N PRO A 45 -16.71 7.10 5.48
CA PRO A 45 -16.11 7.07 6.82
C PRO A 45 -16.36 8.41 7.51
N GLU A 46 -16.91 8.36 8.73
CA GLU A 46 -17.10 9.53 9.57
C GLU A 46 -15.73 10.02 10.06
N GLY A 47 -15.41 11.26 9.84
CA GLY A 47 -14.16 11.87 10.33
C GLY A 47 -13.69 13.03 9.48
N THR A 48 -12.66 13.71 9.97
CA THR A 48 -11.98 14.78 9.26
C THR A 48 -10.56 14.34 8.94
N MET A 49 -10.16 14.36 7.66
CA MET A 49 -8.79 14.11 7.28
C MET A 49 -7.90 15.22 7.86
N LYS A 50 -6.85 14.82 8.56
CA LYS A 50 -5.83 15.74 9.05
C LYS A 50 -4.79 15.93 7.95
N GLU A 51 -4.46 17.17 7.62
CA GLU A 51 -3.43 17.48 6.62
C GLU A 51 -2.10 17.78 7.32
N THR A 52 -1.00 17.42 6.69
CA THR A 52 0.36 17.72 7.14
C THR A 52 1.16 18.35 6.02
N SER A 53 2.30 18.96 6.36
CA SER A 53 3.25 19.51 5.41
C SER A 53 4.49 18.62 5.26
N ALA A 54 5.26 18.83 4.20
CA ALA A 54 6.54 18.13 4.01
C ALA A 54 7.54 18.46 5.13
N ASP A 55 7.53 19.71 5.62
CA ASP A 55 8.41 20.14 6.71
C ASP A 55 8.04 19.44 8.03
N ASP A 56 6.75 19.34 8.36
CA ASP A 56 6.29 18.62 9.55
C ASP A 56 6.60 17.12 9.46
N LEU A 57 6.43 16.52 8.28
CA LEU A 57 6.80 15.14 8.05
C LEU A 57 8.31 14.93 8.21
N ALA A 58 9.15 15.81 7.66
CA ALA A 58 10.60 15.72 7.79
C ALA A 58 11.05 15.71 9.26
N VAL A 59 10.43 16.54 10.09
CA VAL A 59 10.68 16.55 11.55
C VAL A 59 10.29 15.22 12.16
N GLN A 60 9.10 14.67 11.84
CA GLN A 60 8.66 13.39 12.36
C GLN A 60 9.60 12.24 11.97
N LEU A 61 10.10 12.25 10.73
CA LEU A 61 10.99 11.21 10.22
C LEU A 61 12.37 11.24 10.88
N VAL A 62 12.96 12.42 11.06
CA VAL A 62 14.31 12.56 11.65
C VAL A 62 14.34 12.18 13.13
N TYR A 63 13.26 12.39 13.85
CA TYR A 63 13.16 12.01 15.27
C TYR A 63 12.57 10.61 15.51
N ALA A 64 12.28 9.86 14.46
CA ALA A 64 11.82 8.48 14.57
C ALA A 64 12.98 7.53 14.86
N ASP A 65 12.72 6.49 15.66
CA ASP A 65 13.64 5.35 15.80
C ASP A 65 13.47 4.37 14.65
N LYS A 66 12.21 4.15 14.22
CA LYS A 66 11.85 3.24 13.13
C LYS A 66 10.82 3.84 12.20
N VAL A 67 11.10 3.77 10.90
CA VAL A 67 10.21 4.20 9.81
C VAL A 67 9.93 3.03 8.87
N ILE A 68 8.67 2.83 8.52
CA ILE A 68 8.26 1.83 7.52
C ILE A 68 7.69 2.58 6.31
N PHE A 69 8.32 2.40 5.16
CA PHE A 69 7.79 2.87 3.89
C PHE A 69 6.81 1.86 3.29
N VAL A 70 5.69 2.35 2.77
CA VAL A 70 4.63 1.52 2.18
C VAL A 70 4.43 1.95 0.73
N PRO A 71 5.25 1.42 -0.19
CA PRO A 71 5.21 1.79 -1.60
C PRO A 71 4.01 1.14 -2.30
N GLY A 72 3.39 1.88 -3.21
CA GLY A 72 2.30 1.40 -4.02
C GLY A 72 2.41 1.82 -5.50
N PHE A 73 1.35 1.57 -6.26
CA PHE A 73 1.34 1.89 -7.69
C PHE A 73 1.56 3.38 -7.98
N GLY A 74 1.09 4.27 -7.10
CA GLY A 74 1.31 5.71 -7.26
C GLY A 74 2.78 6.09 -7.29
N LEU A 75 3.63 5.46 -6.47
CA LEU A 75 5.08 5.62 -6.51
C LEU A 75 5.64 5.23 -7.88
N ALA A 76 5.23 4.07 -8.40
CA ALA A 76 5.66 3.60 -9.72
C ALA A 76 5.20 4.53 -10.84
N GLN A 77 4.00 5.09 -10.72
CA GLN A 77 3.45 6.02 -11.70
C GLN A 77 4.16 7.38 -11.69
N ALA A 78 4.57 7.85 -10.52
CA ALA A 78 5.36 9.07 -10.36
C ALA A 78 6.84 8.87 -10.73
N GLN A 79 7.29 7.60 -10.84
CA GLN A 79 8.70 7.22 -11.04
C GLN A 79 9.62 7.72 -9.91
N ALA A 80 9.08 7.84 -8.70
CA ALA A 80 9.74 8.40 -7.52
C ALA A 80 10.43 7.33 -6.63
N GLN A 81 10.74 6.15 -7.18
CA GLN A 81 11.42 5.07 -6.44
C GLN A 81 12.82 5.46 -5.98
N ARG A 82 13.52 6.30 -6.74
CA ARG A 82 14.86 6.78 -6.39
C ARG A 82 14.80 7.80 -5.25
N GLU A 83 13.88 8.74 -5.32
CA GLU A 83 13.65 9.74 -4.28
C GLU A 83 13.28 9.08 -2.95
N LEU A 84 12.46 8.01 -3.01
CA LEU A 84 12.12 7.23 -1.81
C LEU A 84 13.33 6.47 -1.26
N ALA A 85 14.16 5.89 -2.13
CA ALA A 85 15.40 5.22 -1.73
C ALA A 85 16.40 6.21 -1.12
N ASP A 86 16.60 7.37 -1.75
CA ASP A 86 17.49 8.42 -1.26
C ASP A 86 17.03 8.95 0.11
N LEU A 87 15.72 9.10 0.31
CA LEU A 87 15.15 9.45 1.62
C LEU A 87 15.45 8.37 2.66
N GLY A 88 15.32 7.09 2.30
CA GLY A 88 15.65 5.98 3.18
C GLY A 88 17.12 5.97 3.60
N GLU A 89 18.04 6.18 2.66
CA GLU A 89 19.46 6.28 2.95
C GLU A 89 19.77 7.47 3.88
N LEU A 90 19.17 8.64 3.60
CA LEU A 90 19.34 9.84 4.43
C LEU A 90 18.86 9.58 5.87
N LEU A 91 17.75 8.90 6.06
CA LEU A 91 17.24 8.57 7.39
C LEU A 91 18.18 7.61 8.13
N LYS A 92 18.72 6.61 7.44
CA LYS A 92 19.69 5.67 8.01
C LYS A 92 20.99 6.38 8.43
N GLU A 93 21.45 7.38 7.67
CA GLU A 93 22.59 8.24 8.08
C GLU A 93 22.30 9.00 9.38
N HIS A 94 21.03 9.28 9.66
CA HIS A 94 20.61 9.91 10.92
C HIS A 94 20.30 8.90 12.05
N GLY A 95 20.55 7.60 11.80
CA GLY A 95 20.37 6.54 12.81
C GLY A 95 18.95 5.99 12.89
N VAL A 96 18.10 6.28 11.93
CA VAL A 96 16.73 5.76 11.85
C VAL A 96 16.74 4.38 11.20
N GLU A 97 16.04 3.41 11.79
CA GLU A 97 15.80 2.12 11.17
C GLU A 97 14.74 2.26 10.07
N VAL A 98 15.05 1.82 8.84
CA VAL A 98 14.17 1.96 7.68
C VAL A 98 13.90 0.59 7.07
N GLU A 99 12.61 0.28 6.87
CA GLU A 99 12.15 -0.92 6.15
C GLU A 99 11.08 -0.53 5.11
N TYR A 100 10.96 -1.36 4.08
CA TYR A 100 9.97 -1.19 3.01
C TYR A 100 8.96 -2.34 3.06
N ALA A 101 7.72 -2.02 3.37
CA ALA A 101 6.63 -2.98 3.46
C ALA A 101 6.10 -3.35 2.07
N ILE A 102 6.34 -4.56 1.63
CA ILE A 102 5.96 -5.03 0.32
C ILE A 102 4.67 -5.83 0.38
N HIS A 103 3.66 -5.34 -0.30
CA HIS A 103 2.42 -6.09 -0.49
C HIS A 103 2.48 -6.87 -1.82
N PRO A 104 2.12 -8.18 -1.84
CA PRO A 104 2.27 -9.03 -3.03
C PRO A 104 1.48 -8.56 -4.26
N VAL A 105 0.41 -7.79 -4.08
CA VAL A 105 -0.38 -7.22 -5.18
C VAL A 105 -0.23 -5.70 -5.34
N ALA A 106 0.72 -5.07 -4.62
CA ALA A 106 1.01 -3.67 -4.84
C ALA A 106 1.60 -3.47 -6.25
N GLY A 107 1.05 -2.50 -6.97
CA GLY A 107 1.48 -2.24 -8.34
C GLY A 107 0.61 -2.88 -9.41
N ARG A 108 1.21 -3.35 -10.50
CA ARG A 108 0.53 -3.91 -11.69
C ARG A 108 0.82 -5.37 -11.94
N MET A 109 1.81 -5.94 -11.27
CA MET A 109 2.23 -7.33 -11.39
C MET A 109 2.85 -7.81 -10.07
N PRO A 110 2.87 -9.12 -9.79
CA PRO A 110 3.57 -9.67 -8.62
C PRO A 110 5.03 -9.24 -8.60
N GLY A 111 5.52 -8.79 -7.44
CA GLY A 111 6.90 -8.33 -7.28
C GLY A 111 7.21 -6.97 -7.91
N HIS A 112 6.21 -6.21 -8.36
CA HIS A 112 6.43 -4.91 -9.01
C HIS A 112 7.23 -3.96 -8.13
N MET A 113 6.89 -3.84 -6.84
CA MET A 113 7.60 -2.96 -5.91
C MET A 113 9.01 -3.45 -5.62
N ASN A 114 9.23 -4.76 -5.51
CA ASN A 114 10.56 -5.33 -5.33
C ASN A 114 11.50 -4.95 -6.49
N VAL A 115 11.01 -5.06 -7.73
CA VAL A 115 11.81 -4.71 -8.91
C VAL A 115 12.14 -3.22 -8.95
N LEU A 116 11.16 -2.35 -8.70
CA LEU A 116 11.37 -0.90 -8.73
C LEU A 116 12.35 -0.43 -7.64
N LEU A 117 12.21 -0.94 -6.42
CA LEU A 117 13.10 -0.58 -5.32
C LEU A 117 14.50 -1.17 -5.49
N ALA A 118 14.61 -2.40 -6.02
CA ALA A 118 15.91 -2.97 -6.38
C ALA A 118 16.60 -2.17 -7.50
N GLU A 119 15.85 -1.65 -8.48
CA GLU A 119 16.36 -0.74 -9.51
C GLU A 119 16.86 0.60 -8.91
N ALA A 120 16.24 1.04 -7.82
CA ALA A 120 16.67 2.19 -7.05
C ALA A 120 17.81 1.89 -6.05
N ASN A 121 18.39 0.68 -6.08
CA ASN A 121 19.44 0.17 -5.21
C ASN A 121 19.06 0.00 -3.73
N VAL A 122 17.79 -0.12 -3.41
CA VAL A 122 17.37 -0.51 -2.05
C VAL A 122 17.85 -1.94 -1.77
N PRO A 123 18.54 -2.19 -0.65
CA PRO A 123 18.97 -3.52 -0.26
C PRO A 123 17.79 -4.50 -0.13
N TYR A 124 17.99 -5.74 -0.57
CA TYR A 124 16.91 -6.73 -0.61
C TYR A 124 16.42 -7.16 0.77
N ASP A 125 17.26 -7.08 1.77
CA ASP A 125 16.97 -7.36 3.17
C ASP A 125 16.11 -6.28 3.85
N GLU A 126 16.01 -5.10 3.25
CA GLU A 126 15.10 -4.03 3.68
C GLU A 126 13.70 -4.15 3.05
N LEU A 127 13.54 -5.00 2.02
CA LEU A 127 12.26 -5.28 1.37
C LEU A 127 11.54 -6.41 2.12
N VAL A 128 10.65 -6.04 3.02
CA VAL A 128 10.01 -6.99 3.94
C VAL A 128 8.61 -7.34 3.45
N ASP A 129 8.34 -8.64 3.33
CA ASP A 129 7.05 -9.15 2.88
C ASP A 129 5.95 -8.94 3.94
N LEU A 130 4.70 -8.97 3.51
CA LEU A 130 3.50 -8.67 4.29
C LEU A 130 3.43 -9.41 5.63
N ASP A 131 3.72 -10.72 5.63
CA ASP A 131 3.59 -11.55 6.82
C ASP A 131 4.66 -11.23 7.89
N ASP A 132 5.85 -10.79 7.44
CA ASP A 132 6.97 -10.46 8.31
C ASP A 132 6.95 -9.00 8.76
N ILE A 133 6.37 -8.09 7.97
CA ILE A 133 6.30 -6.66 8.32
C ILE A 133 5.09 -6.34 9.21
N ASN A 134 3.96 -7.02 9.05
CA ASN A 134 2.74 -6.72 9.80
C ASN A 134 2.93 -6.72 11.32
N PRO A 135 3.68 -7.65 11.93
CA PRO A 135 3.99 -7.60 13.36
C PRO A 135 4.84 -6.41 13.80
N GLN A 136 5.49 -5.71 12.86
CA GLN A 136 6.43 -4.63 13.14
C GLN A 136 5.77 -3.24 13.15
N PHE A 137 4.61 -3.06 12.51
CA PHE A 137 3.92 -1.77 12.48
C PHE A 137 3.69 -1.14 13.87
N PRO A 138 3.31 -1.89 14.93
CA PRO A 138 3.14 -1.29 16.25
C PRO A 138 4.42 -0.68 16.85
N ALA A 139 5.60 -1.10 16.39
CA ALA A 139 6.89 -0.56 16.81
C ALA A 139 7.34 0.63 15.94
N ALA A 140 6.72 0.85 14.79
CA ALA A 140 7.06 1.94 13.89
C ALA A 140 6.56 3.29 14.45
N ASN A 141 7.48 4.25 14.55
CA ASN A 141 7.12 5.62 14.93
C ASN A 141 6.36 6.31 13.80
N VAL A 142 6.79 6.09 12.56
CA VAL A 142 6.13 6.64 11.38
C VAL A 142 6.02 5.57 10.30
N SER A 143 4.82 5.43 9.72
CA SER A 143 4.62 4.70 8.48
C SER A 143 4.26 5.68 7.37
N LEU A 144 5.09 5.74 6.34
CA LEU A 144 4.89 6.62 5.19
C LEU A 144 4.33 5.81 4.01
N VAL A 145 3.07 6.03 3.72
CA VAL A 145 2.36 5.38 2.59
C VAL A 145 2.54 6.25 1.34
N VAL A 146 3.22 5.70 0.33
CA VAL A 146 3.49 6.42 -0.92
C VAL A 146 2.81 5.73 -2.10
N GLY A 147 1.66 6.28 -2.50
CA GLY A 147 0.92 5.79 -3.65
C GLY A 147 0.25 4.42 -3.48
N ALA A 148 0.10 3.91 -2.25
CA ALA A 148 -0.72 2.76 -1.93
C ALA A 148 -2.13 3.21 -1.47
N ASN A 149 -3.13 2.34 -1.65
CA ASN A 149 -4.50 2.60 -1.20
C ASN A 149 -5.16 1.30 -0.70
N ASP A 150 -5.72 0.48 -1.59
CA ASP A 150 -6.54 -0.68 -1.20
C ASP A 150 -5.77 -1.68 -0.32
N VAL A 151 -4.47 -1.81 -0.50
CA VAL A 151 -3.59 -2.71 0.27
C VAL A 151 -3.37 -2.28 1.74
N THR A 152 -3.85 -1.08 2.11
CA THR A 152 -3.79 -0.55 3.48
C THR A 152 -5.18 -0.30 4.06
N HIS A 153 -6.24 -0.79 3.42
CA HIS A 153 -7.62 -0.45 3.75
C HIS A 153 -8.17 -1.30 4.91
N PRO A 154 -8.44 -0.73 6.10
CA PRO A 154 -8.88 -1.50 7.27
C PRO A 154 -10.18 -2.27 7.07
N ALA A 155 -11.08 -1.81 6.16
CA ALA A 155 -12.32 -2.50 5.84
C ALA A 155 -12.13 -3.89 5.25
N ALA A 156 -10.91 -4.26 4.81
CA ALA A 156 -10.59 -5.61 4.38
C ALA A 156 -10.77 -6.66 5.50
N ARG A 157 -10.68 -6.23 6.75
CA ARG A 157 -10.89 -7.09 7.93
C ARG A 157 -12.37 -7.39 8.21
N ARG A 158 -13.29 -6.66 7.57
CA ARG A 158 -14.74 -6.81 7.76
C ARG A 158 -15.40 -7.49 6.56
N PRO A 159 -16.44 -8.30 6.77
CA PRO A 159 -17.21 -8.89 5.68
C PRO A 159 -18.08 -7.84 4.98
N GLY A 160 -18.38 -8.06 3.70
CA GLY A 160 -19.35 -7.26 2.95
C GLY A 160 -18.79 -6.03 2.24
N THR A 161 -17.49 -5.79 2.28
CA THR A 161 -16.83 -4.71 1.52
C THR A 161 -16.16 -5.25 0.25
N PRO A 162 -15.92 -4.42 -0.77
CA PRO A 162 -15.21 -4.84 -1.99
C PRO A 162 -13.80 -5.38 -1.75
N VAL A 163 -13.18 -5.01 -0.62
CA VAL A 163 -11.84 -5.44 -0.22
C VAL A 163 -11.85 -6.56 0.82
N SER A 164 -13.02 -7.03 1.24
CA SER A 164 -13.17 -8.04 2.30
C SER A 164 -12.30 -9.28 2.08
N GLY A 165 -11.56 -9.67 3.11
CA GLY A 165 -10.72 -10.87 3.13
C GLY A 165 -9.41 -10.73 2.33
N MET A 166 -9.14 -9.60 1.72
CA MET A 166 -7.81 -9.33 1.15
C MET A 166 -6.82 -9.15 2.30
N PRO A 167 -5.67 -9.83 2.29
CA PRO A 167 -4.59 -9.51 3.20
C PRO A 167 -4.17 -8.04 3.00
N ILE A 168 -3.94 -7.31 4.09
CA ILE A 168 -3.54 -5.91 4.04
C ILE A 168 -2.31 -5.67 4.90
N LEU A 169 -1.61 -4.57 4.62
CA LEU A 169 -0.59 -4.03 5.50
C LEU A 169 -1.27 -3.31 6.68
N ASP A 170 -0.91 -3.70 7.88
CA ASP A 170 -1.50 -3.21 9.13
C ASP A 170 -0.98 -1.82 9.53
N VAL A 171 -0.94 -0.90 8.58
CA VAL A 171 -0.37 0.45 8.71
C VAL A 171 -1.03 1.25 9.83
N ASP A 172 -2.34 1.07 10.02
CA ASP A 172 -3.14 1.69 11.07
C ASP A 172 -2.64 1.41 12.50
N LYS A 173 -1.81 0.36 12.68
CA LYS A 173 -1.20 0.01 13.97
C LYS A 173 0.06 0.81 14.31
N SER A 174 0.61 1.58 13.38
CA SER A 174 1.76 2.44 13.63
C SER A 174 1.42 3.60 14.56
N GLN A 175 2.42 4.18 15.20
CA GLN A 175 2.21 5.33 16.09
C GLN A 175 1.70 6.54 15.31
N ASN A 176 2.31 6.84 14.16
CA ASN A 176 1.86 7.86 13.21
C ASN A 176 1.87 7.29 11.80
N VAL A 177 0.86 7.67 11.03
CA VAL A 177 0.72 7.29 9.63
C VAL A 177 0.66 8.56 8.79
N VAL A 178 1.50 8.65 7.77
CA VAL A 178 1.41 9.72 6.78
C VAL A 178 1.13 9.09 5.42
N VAL A 179 0.06 9.55 4.78
CA VAL A 179 -0.34 9.07 3.46
C VAL A 179 -0.07 10.15 2.43
N MET A 180 0.91 9.91 1.56
CA MET A 180 1.18 10.77 0.42
C MET A 180 0.28 10.40 -0.76
N LYS A 181 -0.49 11.37 -1.24
CA LYS A 181 -1.48 11.16 -2.30
C LYS A 181 -1.75 12.46 -3.06
N ARG A 182 -1.95 12.36 -4.38
CA ARG A 182 -2.27 13.52 -5.24
C ARG A 182 -3.62 14.17 -4.93
N GLY A 183 -4.54 13.46 -4.32
CA GLY A 183 -5.88 13.96 -4.03
C GLY A 183 -6.75 12.94 -3.32
N ARG A 184 -8.02 13.29 -3.11
CA ARG A 184 -9.00 12.49 -2.35
C ARG A 184 -9.65 11.35 -3.14
N GLY A 185 -9.12 10.99 -4.33
CA GLY A 185 -9.67 9.94 -5.18
C GLY A 185 -9.66 8.56 -4.51
N LYS A 186 -10.64 7.74 -4.86
CA LYS A 186 -10.77 6.35 -4.40
C LYS A 186 -9.76 5.45 -5.08
N GLY A 187 -9.43 4.31 -4.45
CA GLY A 187 -8.60 3.27 -5.03
C GLY A 187 -9.32 2.42 -6.08
N TYR A 188 -8.70 1.34 -6.51
CA TYR A 188 -9.28 0.41 -7.48
C TYR A 188 -10.56 -0.26 -6.98
N ALA A 189 -10.68 -0.47 -5.66
CA ALA A 189 -11.88 -1.03 -5.03
C ALA A 189 -13.11 -0.10 -5.09
N GLY A 190 -12.92 1.18 -5.44
CA GLY A 190 -14.01 2.16 -5.61
C GLY A 190 -14.62 2.67 -4.31
N ILE A 191 -14.08 2.29 -3.16
CA ILE A 191 -14.48 2.77 -1.84
C ILE A 191 -13.44 3.71 -1.26
N GLU A 192 -13.86 4.56 -0.33
CA GLU A 192 -13.00 5.49 0.36
C GLU A 192 -12.23 4.76 1.47
N ASN A 193 -10.94 5.00 1.59
CA ASN A 193 -10.11 4.31 2.57
C ASN A 193 -10.27 4.91 3.96
N GLU A 194 -10.78 4.12 4.89
CA GLU A 194 -11.00 4.50 6.28
C GLU A 194 -9.73 4.91 7.02
N LEU A 195 -8.57 4.37 6.61
CA LEU A 195 -7.27 4.75 7.15
C LEU A 195 -7.04 6.26 7.16
N TYR A 196 -7.59 6.99 6.19
CA TYR A 196 -7.38 8.44 6.06
C TYR A 196 -8.07 9.26 7.15
N TYR A 197 -9.00 8.66 7.89
CA TYR A 197 -9.79 9.28 8.95
C TYR A 197 -9.39 8.84 10.35
N GLU A 198 -8.41 7.92 10.44
CA GLU A 198 -7.90 7.44 11.72
C GLU A 198 -7.17 8.56 12.48
N ASP A 199 -7.22 8.49 13.81
CA ASP A 199 -6.67 9.55 14.65
C ASP A 199 -5.16 9.74 14.53
N ASN A 200 -4.43 8.68 14.22
CA ASN A 200 -2.99 8.67 14.01
C ASN A 200 -2.57 8.93 12.56
N THR A 201 -3.53 9.23 11.66
CA THR A 201 -3.25 9.38 10.22
C THR A 201 -3.30 10.84 9.80
N GLN A 202 -2.33 11.22 9.00
CA GLN A 202 -2.21 12.53 8.36
C GLN A 202 -2.05 12.37 6.85
N MET A 203 -2.61 13.32 6.09
CA MET A 203 -2.56 13.33 4.64
C MET A 203 -1.55 14.37 4.16
N LEU A 204 -0.59 13.94 3.36
CA LEU A 204 0.31 14.81 2.62
C LEU A 204 -0.14 14.85 1.16
N PHE A 205 -0.79 15.93 0.76
CA PHE A 205 -1.25 16.07 -0.62
C PHE A 205 -0.13 16.59 -1.52
N GLY A 206 0.20 15.79 -2.53
CA GLY A 206 1.23 16.09 -3.50
C GLY A 206 1.52 14.91 -4.42
N ASP A 207 2.37 15.13 -5.39
CA ASP A 207 2.97 14.05 -6.20
C ASP A 207 4.17 13.48 -5.46
N ALA A 208 4.43 12.20 -5.64
CA ALA A 208 5.56 11.52 -5.00
C ALA A 208 6.88 11.91 -5.66
#